data_9a073b3c1f66ff885461201aa845ad23
#
_entry.id   9a073b3c1f66ff885461201aa845ad23
#
_cell.length_a   1.000
_cell.length_b   1.000
_cell.length_c   1.000
_cell.angle_alpha   90.00
_cell.angle_beta   90.00
_cell.angle_gamma   90.00
#
_symmetry.space_group_name_H-M   'P 1'
#
loop_
_entity.id
_entity.type
_entity.pdbx_description
1 polymer ?
#
loop_
_entity_poly.entity_id
_entity_poly.type
_entity_poly.pdbx_seq_one_letter_code
_entity_poly.pdbx_strand_id
1 'polypeptide(L)'
;NDPLTVDPSNIDPSTVDPSNFDGSTVDNKLPIRGAMIDPDPSVLKPDPSDKRSSCPDASQPDPQTAEQDFLTRHPDAVVFSAKKRQWGSQEDLVCAQWIWGRIVSLYEQAASYDGEITRPKEPNWTAWANDVRTMRMLDGRTHRQICEMFGRLQRDSFWVKNIMSPAKLREKWDELV
;
A
#
# COMPACT_ATOMS: atom_id res chain seq x y z
N ASN A 1 -26.13 -52.45 -24.10
CA ASN A 1 -25.57 -51.65 -23.02
C ASN A 1 -25.45 -50.19 -23.51
N ASP A 2 -26.53 -49.42 -23.32
CA ASP A 2 -26.59 -48.02 -23.67
C ASP A 2 -26.02 -47.17 -22.51
N PRO A 3 -25.15 -46.19 -22.79
CA PRO A 3 -24.75 -45.21 -21.79
C PRO A 3 -25.81 -44.11 -21.67
N LEU A 4 -26.24 -43.87 -20.44
CA LEU A 4 -27.20 -42.84 -20.05
C LEU A 4 -26.61 -41.44 -20.35
N THR A 5 -27.24 -40.77 -21.31
CA THR A 5 -27.00 -39.36 -21.64
C THR A 5 -27.72 -38.52 -20.59
N VAL A 6 -26.98 -37.81 -19.73
CA VAL A 6 -27.54 -36.85 -18.78
C VAL A 6 -27.62 -35.49 -19.45
N ASP A 7 -28.85 -34.97 -19.63
CA ASP A 7 -29.17 -33.67 -20.20
C ASP A 7 -28.86 -32.55 -19.20
N PRO A 8 -28.01 -31.54 -19.54
CA PRO A 8 -27.65 -30.48 -18.63
C PRO A 8 -28.58 -29.24 -18.68
N SER A 9 -29.80 -29.37 -19.13
CA SER A 9 -30.72 -28.24 -19.34
C SER A 9 -31.83 -28.16 -18.29
N ASN A 10 -31.51 -28.16 -16.99
CA ASN A 10 -32.50 -27.78 -16.02
C ASN A 10 -31.88 -27.29 -14.70
N ILE A 11 -31.35 -26.07 -14.70
CA ILE A 11 -31.11 -25.32 -13.48
C ILE A 11 -31.90 -24.01 -13.58
N ASP A 12 -33.01 -23.96 -12.87
CA ASP A 12 -33.90 -22.81 -12.72
C ASP A 12 -33.25 -21.77 -11.76
N PRO A 13 -32.96 -20.52 -12.20
CA PRO A 13 -32.30 -19.52 -11.38
C PRO A 13 -33.28 -18.61 -10.62
N SER A 14 -34.42 -19.10 -10.19
CA SER A 14 -35.43 -18.29 -9.53
C SER A 14 -35.77 -18.82 -8.13
N THR A 15 -34.85 -18.66 -7.16
CA THR A 15 -35.23 -18.63 -5.74
C THR A 15 -34.08 -18.06 -4.89
N VAL A 16 -33.84 -16.77 -4.95
CA VAL A 16 -33.18 -16.03 -3.87
C VAL A 16 -34.03 -14.79 -3.59
N ASP A 17 -34.82 -14.86 -2.52
CA ASP A 17 -35.63 -13.77 -2.00
C ASP A 17 -34.76 -12.83 -1.15
N PRO A 18 -34.58 -11.53 -1.49
CA PRO A 18 -33.77 -10.59 -0.74
C PRO A 18 -34.58 -9.77 0.28
N SER A 19 -35.47 -10.38 1.04
CA SER A 19 -36.32 -9.68 1.99
C SER A 19 -36.15 -10.23 3.39
N ASN A 20 -34.99 -9.99 4.03
CA ASN A 20 -34.95 -9.98 5.49
C ASN A 20 -33.65 -9.35 6.01
N PHE A 21 -33.58 -8.02 5.95
CA PHE A 21 -32.62 -7.26 6.75
C PHE A 21 -33.43 -6.35 7.67
N ASP A 22 -33.68 -6.85 8.87
CA ASP A 22 -34.35 -6.11 9.95
C ASP A 22 -33.33 -5.19 10.61
N GLY A 23 -33.46 -3.89 10.33
CA GLY A 23 -32.66 -2.83 10.89
C GLY A 23 -33.13 -2.45 12.29
N SER A 24 -32.53 -3.00 13.32
CA SER A 24 -32.73 -2.56 14.70
C SER A 24 -31.94 -1.30 15.01
N THR A 25 -32.60 -0.17 14.94
CA THR A 25 -32.13 1.13 15.42
C THR A 25 -32.19 1.18 16.94
N VAL A 26 -31.03 1.29 17.60
CA VAL A 26 -30.97 1.57 19.05
C VAL A 26 -30.84 3.08 19.25
N ASP A 27 -31.96 3.73 19.54
CA ASP A 27 -32.02 5.08 20.08
C ASP A 27 -31.48 5.11 21.50
N ASN A 28 -30.35 5.76 21.71
CA ASN A 28 -29.83 6.02 23.06
C ASN A 28 -29.92 7.52 23.36
N LYS A 29 -31.12 7.95 23.75
CA LYS A 29 -31.44 9.30 24.19
C LYS A 29 -31.32 9.39 25.71
N LEU A 30 -30.24 9.99 26.19
CA LEU A 30 -30.13 10.40 27.60
C LEU A 30 -30.50 11.88 27.75
N PRO A 31 -31.33 12.25 28.73
CA PRO A 31 -31.71 13.63 28.98
C PRO A 31 -30.67 14.35 29.85
N ILE A 32 -30.11 15.43 29.34
CA ILE A 32 -29.32 16.35 30.16
C ILE A 32 -30.25 17.32 30.83
N ARG A 33 -30.36 17.23 32.15
CA ARG A 33 -31.03 18.20 33.02
C ARG A 33 -30.17 19.44 33.15
N GLY A 34 -30.80 20.60 32.88
CA GLY A 34 -30.17 21.89 33.02
C GLY A 34 -29.80 22.28 34.48
N ALA A 35 -28.73 22.99 34.60
CA ALA A 35 -28.48 23.87 35.73
C ALA A 35 -28.11 25.25 35.19
N MET A 36 -28.98 26.19 35.42
CA MET A 36 -28.74 27.64 35.30
C MET A 36 -27.70 28.02 36.35
N ILE A 37 -26.66 28.74 35.93
CA ILE A 37 -25.87 29.58 36.82
C ILE A 37 -25.67 30.92 36.13
N ASP A 38 -26.07 31.98 36.85
CA ASP A 38 -26.06 33.38 36.46
C ASP A 38 -24.65 33.92 36.15
N PRO A 39 -24.53 34.93 35.31
CA PRO A 39 -23.25 35.58 35.03
C PRO A 39 -22.93 36.66 36.09
N ASP A 40 -21.81 36.52 36.76
CA ASP A 40 -21.21 37.54 37.61
C ASP A 40 -20.36 38.51 36.75
N PRO A 41 -20.62 39.82 36.74
CA PRO A 41 -19.84 40.76 35.96
C PRO A 41 -18.74 41.38 36.85
N SER A 42 -17.57 40.74 36.88
CA SER A 42 -16.39 41.36 37.48
C SER A 42 -15.34 41.70 36.42
N VAL A 43 -15.38 42.95 36.08
CA VAL A 43 -14.37 43.76 35.40
C VAL A 43 -12.94 43.42 35.85
N LEU A 44 -12.11 42.93 34.95
CA LEU A 44 -10.66 43.02 35.05
C LEU A 44 -10.10 43.60 33.75
N LYS A 45 -9.39 44.73 33.94
CA LYS A 45 -8.75 45.56 32.93
C LYS A 45 -7.66 44.76 32.18
N PRO A 46 -7.45 45.01 30.87
CA PRO A 46 -6.33 44.43 30.15
C PRO A 46 -5.02 45.09 30.59
N ASP A 47 -4.05 44.24 31.00
CA ASP A 47 -2.67 44.63 31.28
C ASP A 47 -1.91 44.76 29.94
N PRO A 48 -1.31 45.91 29.60
CA PRO A 48 -0.59 46.07 28.34
C PRO A 48 0.89 45.72 28.51
N SER A 49 1.21 44.45 28.69
CA SER A 49 2.61 44.04 28.71
C SER A 49 2.76 42.52 28.46
N ASP A 50 2.28 42.08 27.29
CA ASP A 50 2.74 40.79 26.80
C ASP A 50 3.45 41.03 25.47
N LYS A 51 4.76 41.16 25.57
CA LYS A 51 5.68 41.05 24.45
C LYS A 51 5.48 39.64 23.89
N ARG A 52 4.75 39.56 22.78
CA ARG A 52 4.70 38.36 21.92
C ARG A 52 6.15 37.93 21.65
N SER A 53 6.59 36.95 22.38
CA SER A 53 7.71 36.15 21.97
C SER A 53 7.32 35.52 20.65
N SER A 54 7.75 36.16 19.58
CA SER A 54 7.71 35.62 18.23
C SER A 54 8.53 34.35 18.29
N CYS A 55 7.88 33.19 18.36
CA CYS A 55 8.54 31.96 18.03
C CYS A 55 9.18 32.14 16.66
N PRO A 56 10.47 31.87 16.49
CA PRO A 56 11.07 31.90 15.16
C PRO A 56 10.24 30.93 14.30
N ASP A 57 9.65 31.48 13.26
CA ASP A 57 9.05 30.72 12.17
C ASP A 57 10.03 29.63 11.79
N ALA A 58 9.67 28.39 12.07
CA ALA A 58 10.45 27.25 11.67
C ALA A 58 10.34 27.21 10.13
N SER A 59 11.21 27.98 9.48
CA SER A 59 11.39 27.96 8.04
C SER A 59 11.48 26.52 7.60
N GLN A 60 10.48 26.06 6.87
CA GLN A 60 10.54 24.72 6.28
C GLN A 60 11.83 24.67 5.47
N PRO A 61 12.69 23.67 5.70
CA PRO A 61 13.93 23.57 4.94
C PRO A 61 13.60 23.57 3.46
N ASP A 62 14.33 24.37 2.71
CA ASP A 62 14.20 24.43 1.26
C ASP A 62 14.23 23.00 0.70
N PRO A 63 13.28 22.59 -0.16
CA PRO A 63 13.25 21.25 -0.73
C PRO A 63 14.59 20.80 -1.32
N GLN A 64 15.35 21.70 -1.91
CA GLN A 64 16.70 21.41 -2.46
C GLN A 64 17.71 21.05 -1.36
N THR A 65 17.66 21.74 -0.23
CA THR A 65 18.53 21.42 0.91
C THR A 65 18.18 20.06 1.51
N ALA A 66 16.91 19.74 1.62
CA ALA A 66 16.44 18.43 2.14
C ALA A 66 16.84 17.25 1.24
N GLU A 67 16.86 17.44 -0.08
CA GLU A 67 17.33 16.43 -1.04
C GLU A 67 18.84 16.23 -0.98
N GLN A 68 19.61 17.31 -0.90
CA GLN A 68 21.06 17.25 -0.76
C GLN A 68 21.49 16.59 0.55
N ASP A 69 20.84 16.92 1.66
CA ASP A 69 21.07 16.27 2.94
C ASP A 69 20.71 14.78 2.91
N PHE A 70 19.66 14.43 2.16
CA PHE A 70 19.27 13.04 1.97
C PHE A 70 20.33 12.25 1.20
N LEU A 71 20.80 12.77 0.08
CA LEU A 71 21.84 12.16 -0.76
C LEU A 71 23.18 12.07 -0.03
N THR A 72 23.53 13.06 0.80
CA THR A 72 24.74 13.01 1.63
C THR A 72 24.69 11.84 2.62
N ARG A 73 23.51 11.54 3.16
CA ARG A 73 23.30 10.39 4.07
C ARG A 73 23.20 9.04 3.35
N HIS A 74 22.84 9.06 2.07
CA HIS A 74 22.61 7.87 1.26
C HIS A 74 23.32 8.02 -0.11
N PRO A 75 24.66 7.95 -0.14
CA PRO A 75 25.44 8.18 -1.37
C PRO A 75 25.14 7.14 -2.46
N ASP A 76 24.70 5.95 -2.10
CA ASP A 76 24.35 4.86 -3.02
C ASP A 76 22.91 4.98 -3.58
N ALA A 77 22.15 6.00 -3.19
CA ALA A 77 20.78 6.18 -3.64
C ALA A 77 20.72 6.64 -5.10
N VAL A 78 20.27 5.76 -5.99
CA VAL A 78 20.04 6.09 -7.43
C VAL A 78 18.60 6.55 -7.66
N VAL A 79 17.66 5.96 -6.94
CA VAL A 79 16.26 6.40 -6.90
C VAL A 79 15.88 6.73 -5.46
N PHE A 80 15.27 7.90 -5.25
CA PHE A 80 14.92 8.32 -3.90
C PHE A 80 13.71 9.24 -3.84
N SER A 81 13.14 9.34 -2.64
CA SER A 81 12.12 10.32 -2.27
C SER A 81 12.41 10.79 -0.85
N ALA A 82 12.99 11.98 -0.70
CA ALA A 82 13.32 12.57 0.59
C ALA A 82 12.07 12.70 1.48
N LYS A 83 10.94 13.14 0.90
CA LYS A 83 9.64 13.27 1.58
C LYS A 83 9.14 11.96 2.20
N LYS A 84 9.29 10.83 1.47
CA LYS A 84 8.84 9.51 1.93
C LYS A 84 9.94 8.72 2.64
N ARG A 85 11.18 9.25 2.70
CA ARG A 85 12.37 8.56 3.20
C ARG A 85 12.59 7.20 2.54
N GLN A 86 12.26 7.11 1.26
CA GLN A 86 12.42 5.90 0.44
C GLN A 86 13.60 6.10 -0.51
N TRP A 87 14.37 5.04 -0.70
CA TRP A 87 15.47 5.04 -1.66
C TRP A 87 15.89 3.61 -2.01
N GLY A 88 16.63 3.47 -3.09
CA GLY A 88 17.25 2.22 -3.50
C GLY A 88 18.54 2.46 -4.25
N SER A 89 19.47 1.51 -4.12
CA SER A 89 20.70 1.48 -4.91
C SER A 89 20.43 1.06 -6.36
N GLN A 90 21.44 1.15 -7.21
CA GLN A 90 21.34 0.65 -8.58
C GLN A 90 20.98 -0.84 -8.64
N GLU A 91 21.54 -1.65 -7.76
CA GLU A 91 21.26 -3.08 -7.70
C GLU A 91 19.83 -3.38 -7.24
N ASP A 92 19.33 -2.60 -6.25
CA ASP A 92 17.95 -2.71 -5.77
C ASP A 92 16.96 -2.35 -6.89
N LEU A 93 17.27 -1.31 -7.68
CA LEU A 93 16.48 -0.89 -8.82
C LEU A 93 16.47 -1.97 -9.93
N VAL A 94 17.63 -2.52 -10.27
CA VAL A 94 17.74 -3.59 -11.28
C VAL A 94 16.94 -4.82 -10.86
N CYS A 95 16.99 -5.22 -9.58
CA CYS A 95 16.19 -6.32 -9.04
C CYS A 95 14.68 -6.01 -9.15
N ALA A 96 14.26 -4.78 -8.82
CA ALA A 96 12.87 -4.35 -8.96
C ALA A 96 12.40 -4.37 -10.42
N GLN A 97 13.23 -3.91 -11.36
CA GLN A 97 12.97 -3.93 -12.80
C GLN A 97 12.89 -5.36 -13.35
N TRP A 98 13.72 -6.27 -12.85
CA TRP A 98 13.65 -7.69 -13.21
C TRP A 98 12.31 -8.30 -12.77
N ILE A 99 11.88 -8.03 -11.53
CA ILE A 99 10.55 -8.49 -11.02
C ILE A 99 9.45 -7.95 -11.92
N TRP A 100 9.49 -6.68 -12.27
CA TRP A 100 8.52 -6.07 -13.16
C TRP A 100 8.48 -6.71 -14.56
N GLY A 101 9.64 -6.94 -15.15
CA GLY A 101 9.75 -7.64 -16.45
C GLY A 101 9.08 -9.01 -16.42
N ARG A 102 9.23 -9.75 -15.32
CA ARG A 102 8.57 -11.05 -15.14
C ARG A 102 7.04 -10.93 -15.05
N ILE A 103 6.55 -9.88 -14.36
CA ILE A 103 5.11 -9.60 -14.28
C ILE A 103 4.56 -9.24 -15.65
N VAL A 104 5.22 -8.34 -16.39
CA VAL A 104 4.81 -7.95 -17.75
C VAL A 104 4.74 -9.18 -18.66
N SER A 105 5.75 -10.05 -18.60
CA SER A 105 5.75 -11.30 -19.41
C SER A 105 4.56 -12.21 -19.09
N LEU A 106 4.10 -12.28 -17.84
CA LEU A 106 2.89 -13.04 -17.50
C LEU A 106 1.65 -12.45 -18.16
N TYR A 107 1.51 -11.11 -18.16
CA TYR A 107 0.38 -10.45 -18.84
C TYR A 107 0.44 -10.64 -20.35
N GLU A 108 1.63 -10.55 -20.95
CA GLU A 108 1.82 -10.77 -22.39
C GLU A 108 1.49 -12.22 -22.79
N GLN A 109 1.89 -13.19 -21.97
CA GLN A 109 1.52 -14.60 -22.19
C GLN A 109 -0.01 -14.79 -22.07
N ALA A 110 -0.64 -14.23 -21.04
CA ALA A 110 -2.07 -14.33 -20.86
C ALA A 110 -2.83 -13.65 -22.03
N ALA A 111 -2.38 -12.48 -22.50
CA ALA A 111 -2.95 -11.79 -23.66
C ALA A 111 -2.90 -12.62 -24.95
N SER A 112 -1.88 -13.47 -25.10
CA SER A 112 -1.76 -14.35 -26.26
C SER A 112 -2.83 -15.45 -26.32
N TYR A 113 -3.45 -15.79 -25.18
CA TYR A 113 -4.53 -16.78 -25.09
C TYR A 113 -5.93 -16.16 -25.17
N ASP A 114 -6.15 -15.01 -24.49
CA ASP A 114 -7.48 -14.42 -24.30
C ASP A 114 -7.74 -13.17 -25.15
N GLY A 115 -6.75 -12.70 -25.93
CA GLY A 115 -6.89 -11.64 -26.94
C GLY A 115 -6.84 -10.20 -26.42
N GLU A 116 -7.39 -9.86 -25.27
CA GLU A 116 -7.33 -8.50 -24.70
C GLU A 116 -7.06 -8.53 -23.19
N ILE A 117 -5.78 -8.42 -22.82
CA ILE A 117 -5.42 -8.18 -21.42
C ILE A 117 -4.80 -6.80 -21.29
N THR A 118 -5.37 -5.98 -20.43
CA THR A 118 -4.82 -4.66 -20.13
C THR A 118 -3.44 -4.80 -19.49
N ARG A 119 -2.44 -4.21 -20.12
CA ARG A 119 -1.08 -4.18 -19.59
C ARG A 119 -1.07 -3.51 -18.21
N PRO A 120 -0.38 -4.07 -17.20
CA PRO A 120 -0.32 -3.45 -15.88
C PRO A 120 0.37 -2.08 -15.95
N LYS A 121 -0.07 -1.16 -15.10
CA LYS A 121 0.53 0.17 -15.00
C LYS A 121 1.94 0.06 -14.42
N GLU A 122 2.86 0.82 -14.98
CA GLU A 122 4.23 0.92 -14.50
C GLU A 122 4.29 1.30 -13.01
N PRO A 123 5.13 0.61 -12.21
CA PRO A 123 5.20 0.82 -10.77
C PRO A 123 5.98 2.10 -10.41
N ASN A 124 5.85 2.53 -9.16
CA ASN A 124 6.74 3.54 -8.60
C ASN A 124 8.11 2.89 -8.30
N TRP A 125 9.09 3.19 -9.14
CA TRP A 125 10.43 2.59 -9.06
C TRP A 125 11.14 2.86 -7.73
N THR A 126 10.97 4.07 -7.16
CA THR A 126 11.53 4.40 -5.85
C THR A 126 10.95 3.54 -4.74
N ALA A 127 9.64 3.32 -4.74
CA ALA A 127 9.00 2.47 -3.76
C ALA A 127 9.45 1.01 -3.92
N TRP A 128 9.47 0.49 -5.14
CA TRP A 128 9.85 -0.89 -5.42
C TRP A 128 11.32 -1.17 -5.09
N ALA A 129 12.23 -0.28 -5.47
CA ALA A 129 13.63 -0.39 -5.12
C ALA A 129 13.85 -0.30 -3.59
N ASN A 130 13.08 0.57 -2.90
CA ASN A 130 13.11 0.64 -1.45
C ASN A 130 12.62 -0.66 -0.78
N ASP A 131 11.60 -1.31 -1.32
CA ASP A 131 11.10 -2.60 -0.79
C ASP A 131 12.18 -3.70 -0.95
N VAL A 132 12.84 -3.76 -2.11
CA VAL A 132 13.99 -4.66 -2.34
C VAL A 132 15.12 -4.36 -1.36
N ARG A 133 15.51 -3.08 -1.21
CA ARG A 133 16.53 -2.66 -0.24
C ARG A 133 16.16 -3.07 1.17
N THR A 134 14.90 -2.94 1.54
CA THR A 134 14.40 -3.30 2.87
C THR A 134 14.52 -4.79 3.12
N MET A 135 14.16 -5.64 2.15
CA MET A 135 14.37 -7.09 2.22
C MET A 135 15.86 -7.42 2.38
N ARG A 136 16.74 -6.68 1.72
CA ARG A 136 18.18 -6.91 1.80
C ARG A 136 18.76 -6.46 3.15
N MET A 137 18.43 -5.23 3.58
CA MET A 137 19.08 -4.58 4.73
C MET A 137 18.49 -4.98 6.08
N LEU A 138 17.18 -5.17 6.14
CA LEU A 138 16.49 -5.49 7.40
C LEU A 138 16.23 -6.98 7.55
N ASP A 139 15.86 -7.66 6.45
CA ASP A 139 15.50 -9.07 6.50
C ASP A 139 16.68 -9.99 6.13
N GLY A 140 17.86 -9.42 5.83
CA GLY A 140 19.11 -10.15 5.57
C GLY A 140 19.11 -11.00 4.29
N ARG A 141 18.28 -10.69 3.30
CA ARG A 141 18.13 -11.45 2.06
C ARG A 141 19.02 -10.89 0.96
N THR A 142 19.55 -11.75 0.11
CA THR A 142 20.31 -11.32 -1.07
C THR A 142 19.39 -11.06 -2.26
N HIS A 143 19.80 -10.21 -3.20
CA HIS A 143 19.07 -10.02 -4.48
C HIS A 143 18.80 -11.33 -5.19
N ARG A 144 19.77 -12.24 -5.17
CA ARG A 144 19.62 -13.58 -5.75
C ARG A 144 18.48 -14.37 -5.12
N GLN A 145 18.41 -14.42 -3.78
CA GLN A 145 17.33 -15.09 -3.07
C GLN A 145 15.95 -14.48 -3.38
N ILE A 146 15.89 -13.15 -3.48
CA ILE A 146 14.66 -12.42 -3.85
C ILE A 146 14.21 -12.84 -5.25
N CYS A 147 15.12 -12.83 -6.24
CA CYS A 147 14.82 -13.24 -7.61
C CYS A 147 14.46 -14.72 -7.71
N GLU A 148 15.18 -15.62 -7.04
CA GLU A 148 14.91 -17.05 -7.04
C GLU A 148 13.54 -17.36 -6.43
N MET A 149 13.20 -16.71 -5.30
CA MET A 149 11.90 -16.88 -4.67
C MET A 149 10.78 -16.39 -5.61
N PHE A 150 10.91 -15.19 -6.15
CA PHE A 150 9.93 -14.65 -7.10
C PHE A 150 9.77 -15.54 -8.33
N GLY A 151 10.87 -16.07 -8.87
CA GLY A 151 10.84 -17.02 -10.01
C GLY A 151 10.16 -18.35 -9.69
N ARG A 152 10.22 -18.83 -8.44
CA ARG A 152 9.45 -20.01 -7.98
C ARG A 152 7.95 -19.72 -7.97
N LEU A 153 7.55 -18.57 -7.42
CA LEU A 153 6.14 -18.18 -7.27
C LEU A 153 5.43 -18.07 -8.60
N GLN A 154 6.13 -17.67 -9.65
CA GLN A 154 5.56 -17.57 -10.98
C GLN A 154 5.15 -18.92 -11.61
N ARG A 155 5.63 -20.03 -11.06
CA ARG A 155 5.25 -21.39 -11.49
C ARG A 155 4.08 -21.96 -10.67
N ASP A 156 3.69 -21.28 -9.62
CA ASP A 156 2.59 -21.66 -8.75
C ASP A 156 1.33 -20.89 -9.14
N SER A 157 0.25 -21.61 -9.45
CA SER A 157 -1.00 -21.04 -9.94
C SER A 157 -1.73 -20.14 -8.94
N PHE A 158 -1.51 -20.38 -7.64
CA PHE A 158 -2.09 -19.58 -6.57
C PHE A 158 -1.25 -18.31 -6.32
N TRP A 159 0.06 -18.49 -6.10
CA TRP A 159 0.93 -17.37 -5.72
C TRP A 159 1.19 -16.37 -6.85
N VAL A 160 1.22 -16.82 -8.11
CA VAL A 160 1.47 -15.95 -9.26
C VAL A 160 0.49 -14.79 -9.37
N LYS A 161 -0.75 -14.97 -8.93
CA LYS A 161 -1.81 -13.94 -8.94
C LYS A 161 -1.78 -13.05 -7.69
N ASN A 162 -1.24 -13.57 -6.59
CA ASN A 162 -1.28 -12.89 -5.30
C ASN A 162 -0.03 -12.06 -5.01
N ILE A 163 1.11 -12.40 -5.61
CA ILE A 163 2.39 -11.72 -5.38
C ILE A 163 2.84 -11.01 -6.65
N MET A 164 2.39 -9.77 -6.80
CA MET A 164 2.63 -8.93 -7.98
C MET A 164 3.46 -7.68 -7.63
N SER A 165 4.24 -7.71 -6.56
CA SER A 165 5.13 -6.63 -6.18
C SER A 165 6.17 -7.09 -5.14
N PRO A 166 7.33 -6.38 -5.03
CA PRO A 166 8.32 -6.66 -3.98
C PRO A 166 7.74 -6.53 -2.56
N ALA A 167 6.84 -5.57 -2.32
CA ALA A 167 6.18 -5.40 -1.03
C ALA A 167 5.37 -6.64 -0.64
N LYS A 168 4.58 -7.20 -1.57
CA LYS A 168 3.80 -8.42 -1.33
C LYS A 168 4.69 -9.65 -1.17
N LEU A 169 5.77 -9.73 -1.91
CA LEU A 169 6.77 -10.78 -1.74
C LEU A 169 7.36 -10.75 -0.32
N ARG A 170 7.70 -9.57 0.18
CA ARG A 170 8.23 -9.38 1.54
C ARG A 170 7.21 -9.78 2.60
N GLU A 171 5.97 -9.31 2.47
CA GLU A 171 4.87 -9.59 3.40
C GLU A 171 4.60 -11.09 3.55
N LYS A 172 4.68 -11.83 2.44
CA LYS A 172 4.35 -13.25 2.39
C LYS A 172 5.56 -14.18 2.51
N TRP A 173 6.75 -13.65 2.69
CA TRP A 173 7.97 -14.43 2.62
C TRP A 173 7.99 -15.65 3.55
N ASP A 174 7.54 -15.48 4.80
CA ASP A 174 7.57 -16.54 5.80
C ASP A 174 6.56 -17.66 5.52
N GLU A 175 5.51 -17.35 4.71
CA GLU A 175 4.56 -18.35 4.23
C GLU A 175 5.11 -19.14 3.01
N LEU A 176 6.18 -18.63 2.37
CA LEU A 176 6.74 -19.16 1.13
C LEU A 176 7.99 -20.01 1.34
N VAL A 177 8.57 -19.97 2.54
CA VAL A 177 9.75 -20.73 2.93
C VAL A 177 9.34 -22.06 3.54
#